data_9470719eb448801c3282f4a61c081952
#
_entry.id   9470719eb448801c3282f4a61c081952
#
_cell.length_a   1.000
_cell.length_b   1.000
_cell.length_c   1.000
_cell.angle_alpha   90.00
_cell.angle_beta   90.00
_cell.angle_gamma   90.00
#
_symmetry.space_group_name_H-M   'P 1'
#
loop_
_entity.id
_entity.type
_entity.pdbx_description
1 polymer ?
#
loop_
_entity_poly.entity_id
_entity_poly.type
_entity_poly.pdbx_seq_one_letter_code
_entity_poly.pdbx_strand_id
1 'polypeptide(L)'
;MLLQAFVLNQSSPNSRKHSPSVEPWREHETNQVNPNNPLRTARDRIPYEPIVGRRPFVLPSNARVAVWTIVNVENWLPQAAMPRAVLSPPMGQPLLPDVPNWCWHEYGMRVGFWRFLEVLKSRKLRATFAVNGSACQEYEAACRAALDAGWEFMGHGFEQKPMHRVEDQALAIQQTVDAIRAFTGQPPRGWESPGLTETDSTIDLLAAAGIEYVADWVLDDQPVSIQTQSGPIVSVPYSVEINDVVISAVQQHASDELFRRGRDQFDQLYKEGASIPRVMAISIHPYLTGVPHRIRYLEALYDHILQHQDVAWMTGSEIMDVYKAQQPA
;
A
#
# COMPACT_ATOMS: atom_id res chain seq x y z
N MET A 1 47.40 52.10 1.25
CA MET A 1 46.83 53.30 1.88
C MET A 1 45.62 52.91 2.70
N LEU A 2 45.78 53.11 4.01
CA LEU A 2 44.80 53.19 5.10
C LEU A 2 43.95 51.97 5.45
N LEU A 3 44.47 51.21 6.47
CA LEU A 3 43.73 50.46 7.48
C LEU A 3 42.85 51.42 8.31
N GLN A 4 41.63 51.01 8.63
CA GLN A 4 41.00 51.47 9.86
C GLN A 4 40.43 50.25 10.58
N ALA A 5 40.98 49.98 11.77
CA ALA A 5 40.55 49.02 12.76
C ALA A 5 39.32 49.57 13.50
N PHE A 6 38.27 48.75 13.67
CA PHE A 6 37.20 48.99 14.63
C PHE A 6 37.29 47.97 15.75
N VAL A 7 37.55 48.51 16.94
CA VAL A 7 37.51 47.79 18.23
C VAL A 7 36.04 47.58 18.60
N LEU A 8 35.62 46.34 18.79
CA LEU A 8 34.32 46.04 19.35
C LEU A 8 34.44 45.65 20.82
N ASN A 9 33.75 46.42 21.59
CA ASN A 9 33.56 46.32 23.02
C ASN A 9 32.76 45.07 23.38
N GLN A 10 33.26 44.23 24.33
CA GLN A 10 32.54 43.08 24.89
C GLN A 10 31.62 43.58 26.00
N SER A 11 30.30 43.27 25.85
CA SER A 11 29.38 43.21 26.95
C SER A 11 28.47 42.00 26.77
N SER A 12 28.66 41.01 27.61
CA SER A 12 27.79 39.83 27.72
C SER A 12 26.45 40.21 28.31
N PRO A 13 25.34 39.64 27.78
CA PRO A 13 24.16 39.39 28.59
C PRO A 13 23.93 37.90 28.80
N ASN A 14 23.82 37.55 30.03
CA ASN A 14 23.34 36.30 30.59
C ASN A 14 21.98 35.93 29.97
N SER A 15 21.92 35.03 29.01
CA SER A 15 20.66 34.44 28.50
C SER A 15 20.41 33.10 29.17
N ARG A 16 19.51 33.12 30.14
CA ARG A 16 18.88 31.93 30.66
C ARG A 16 18.20 31.17 29.50
N LYS A 17 18.68 29.98 29.21
CA LYS A 17 17.98 29.03 28.28
C LYS A 17 16.65 28.64 28.92
N HIS A 18 15.56 29.21 28.46
CA HIS A 18 14.24 28.64 28.64
C HIS A 18 14.10 27.49 27.66
N SER A 19 14.18 26.26 28.14
CA SER A 19 13.63 25.12 27.43
C SER A 19 12.11 25.28 27.38
N PRO A 20 11.45 25.19 26.23
CA PRO A 20 10.01 25.15 26.18
C PRO A 20 9.57 23.86 26.86
N SER A 21 8.88 23.97 28.00
CA SER A 21 8.12 22.89 28.58
C SER A 21 7.02 22.51 27.59
N VAL A 22 7.12 21.36 26.98
CA VAL A 22 6.01 20.78 26.20
C VAL A 22 4.92 20.45 27.22
N GLU A 23 3.86 21.24 27.26
CA GLU A 23 2.67 20.88 28.03
C GLU A 23 2.14 19.56 27.49
N PRO A 24 1.72 18.63 28.38
CA PRO A 24 1.08 17.41 27.93
C PRO A 24 -0.20 17.80 27.16
N TRP A 25 -0.34 17.29 25.96
CA TRP A 25 -1.51 17.47 25.12
C TRP A 25 -2.76 17.12 25.91
N ARG A 26 -3.70 18.05 26.00
CA ARG A 26 -5.02 17.78 26.57
C ARG A 26 -5.65 16.67 25.76
N GLU A 27 -6.23 15.69 26.43
CA GLU A 27 -7.11 14.70 25.78
C GLU A 27 -8.13 15.48 24.97
N HIS A 28 -7.97 15.49 23.64
CA HIS A 28 -8.99 15.98 22.75
C HIS A 28 -10.17 15.02 22.92
N GLU A 29 -11.32 15.57 23.30
CA GLU A 29 -12.58 14.86 23.22
C GLU A 29 -12.62 14.16 21.87
N THR A 30 -12.67 12.83 21.90
CA THR A 30 -12.83 12.02 20.69
C THR A 30 -14.03 12.57 19.96
N ASN A 31 -13.86 13.11 18.77
CA ASN A 31 -14.96 13.51 17.90
C ASN A 31 -15.79 12.26 17.63
N GLN A 32 -16.78 12.01 18.49
CA GLN A 32 -17.76 10.96 18.24
C GLN A 32 -18.45 11.34 16.94
N VAL A 33 -18.37 10.45 15.97
CA VAL A 33 -19.12 10.57 14.70
C VAL A 33 -20.57 10.81 15.07
N ASN A 34 -21.08 11.97 14.70
CA ASN A 34 -22.48 12.32 14.99
C ASN A 34 -23.37 11.34 14.21
N PRO A 35 -24.14 10.45 14.87
CA PRO A 35 -24.95 9.45 14.19
C PRO A 35 -26.04 10.06 13.27
N ASN A 36 -26.28 11.37 13.39
CA ASN A 36 -27.22 12.12 12.54
C ASN A 36 -26.53 12.84 11.37
N ASN A 37 -25.19 12.77 11.25
CA ASN A 37 -24.47 13.36 10.12
C ASN A 37 -24.06 12.23 9.17
N PRO A 38 -24.64 12.15 7.95
CA PRO A 38 -24.25 11.10 7.00
C PRO A 38 -22.77 11.25 6.66
N LEU A 39 -22.02 10.13 6.67
CA LEU A 39 -20.62 10.04 6.26
C LEU A 39 -20.54 10.36 4.75
N ARG A 40 -20.38 11.63 4.40
CA ARG A 40 -20.47 12.11 3.01
C ARG A 40 -19.10 12.24 2.32
N THR A 41 -18.06 12.46 3.12
CA THR A 41 -16.72 12.71 2.59
C THR A 41 -15.69 11.86 3.33
N ALA A 42 -14.52 11.70 2.73
CA ALA A 42 -13.39 11.02 3.36
C ALA A 42 -13.06 11.60 4.75
N ARG A 43 -13.15 12.92 4.90
CA ARG A 43 -12.86 13.60 6.18
C ARG A 43 -13.87 13.28 7.28
N ASP A 44 -15.13 12.99 6.94
CA ASP A 44 -16.14 12.62 7.92
C ASP A 44 -15.93 11.22 8.48
N ARG A 45 -15.16 10.38 7.77
CA ARG A 45 -14.92 8.98 8.08
C ARG A 45 -13.73 8.74 8.99
N ILE A 46 -12.77 9.67 9.01
CA ILE A 46 -11.53 9.56 9.78
C ILE A 46 -11.28 10.89 10.51
N PRO A 47 -11.31 10.90 11.87
CA PRO A 47 -10.89 12.07 12.63
C PRO A 47 -9.38 12.31 12.42
N TYR A 48 -8.97 13.58 12.39
CA TYR A 48 -7.55 13.90 12.38
C TYR A 48 -6.93 13.56 13.74
N GLU A 49 -6.02 12.61 13.72
CA GLU A 49 -5.25 12.19 14.88
C GLU A 49 -3.78 12.05 14.48
N PRO A 50 -2.92 12.97 14.90
CA PRO A 50 -1.49 12.88 14.56
C PRO A 50 -0.85 11.67 15.21
N ILE A 51 0.17 11.09 14.57
CA ILE A 51 0.86 9.89 15.06
C ILE A 51 1.51 10.08 16.44
N VAL A 52 1.81 11.33 16.81
CA VAL A 52 2.36 11.68 18.12
C VAL A 52 1.25 11.71 19.17
N GLY A 53 1.44 11.04 20.30
CA GLY A 53 0.47 10.98 21.38
C GLY A 53 -0.64 9.94 21.24
N ARG A 54 -0.61 9.13 20.20
CA ARG A 54 -1.53 7.99 20.04
C ARG A 54 -1.28 6.90 21.06
N ARG A 55 -2.32 6.07 21.28
CA ARG A 55 -2.17 4.82 22.01
C ARG A 55 -1.04 3.99 21.38
N PRO A 56 -0.16 3.38 22.19
CA PRO A 56 0.90 2.52 21.66
C PRO A 56 0.33 1.40 20.79
N PHE A 57 0.85 1.27 19.58
CA PHE A 57 0.64 0.13 18.69
C PHE A 57 1.82 -0.81 18.84
N VAL A 58 1.60 -2.10 19.04
CA VAL A 58 2.64 -3.09 19.30
C VAL A 58 2.58 -4.16 18.22
N LEU A 59 3.71 -4.42 17.58
CA LEU A 59 3.86 -5.50 16.61
C LEU A 59 4.28 -6.81 17.30
N PRO A 60 4.03 -7.98 16.69
CA PRO A 60 4.50 -9.27 17.21
C PRO A 60 6.00 -9.25 17.50
N SER A 61 6.40 -9.92 18.57
CA SER A 61 7.80 -9.99 19.02
C SER A 61 8.48 -8.64 19.28
N ASN A 62 7.67 -7.60 19.53
CA ASN A 62 8.14 -6.21 19.67
C ASN A 62 8.90 -5.70 18.43
N ALA A 63 8.50 -6.14 17.25
CA ALA A 63 9.10 -5.68 16.00
C ALA A 63 8.94 -4.16 15.84
N ARG A 64 9.94 -3.53 15.24
CA ARG A 64 9.97 -2.10 14.94
C ARG A 64 9.18 -1.76 13.68
N VAL A 65 9.26 -2.66 12.71
CA VAL A 65 8.61 -2.47 11.40
C VAL A 65 7.90 -3.77 11.01
N ALA A 66 6.64 -3.65 10.58
CA ALA A 66 5.97 -4.69 9.81
C ALA A 66 6.21 -4.40 8.31
N VAL A 67 6.79 -5.34 7.60
CA VAL A 67 6.98 -5.25 6.14
C VAL A 67 5.91 -6.05 5.45
N TRP A 68 5.19 -5.38 4.57
CA TRP A 68 4.06 -5.91 3.82
C TRP A 68 4.34 -5.84 2.31
N THR A 69 4.52 -7.00 1.67
CA THR A 69 4.67 -7.07 0.22
C THR A 69 3.32 -7.29 -0.44
N ILE A 70 2.99 -6.46 -1.43
CA ILE A 70 1.79 -6.55 -2.26
C ILE A 70 2.21 -6.87 -3.69
N VAL A 71 1.70 -7.99 -4.22
CA VAL A 71 1.89 -8.38 -5.62
C VAL A 71 0.59 -8.16 -6.35
N ASN A 72 0.58 -7.19 -7.27
CA ASN A 72 -0.60 -6.83 -8.04
C ASN A 72 -0.71 -7.68 -9.31
N VAL A 73 -1.83 -8.37 -9.46
CA VAL A 73 -2.14 -9.18 -10.63
C VAL A 73 -3.44 -8.71 -11.26
N GLU A 74 -3.26 -8.04 -12.36
CA GLU A 74 -4.30 -7.36 -13.11
C GLU A 74 -4.68 -8.18 -14.35
N ASN A 75 -5.95 -8.17 -14.73
CA ASN A 75 -6.43 -8.69 -16.02
C ASN A 75 -6.76 -7.53 -16.96
N TRP A 76 -5.94 -7.35 -17.98
CA TRP A 76 -6.12 -6.28 -18.98
C TRP A 76 -6.80 -6.86 -20.22
N LEU A 77 -7.94 -6.28 -20.58
CA LEU A 77 -8.70 -6.73 -21.73
C LEU A 77 -8.10 -6.18 -23.04
N PRO A 78 -7.67 -7.02 -23.99
CA PRO A 78 -6.98 -6.56 -25.19
C PRO A 78 -7.82 -5.68 -26.10
N GLN A 79 -9.15 -5.74 -25.98
CA GLN A 79 -10.09 -4.91 -26.77
C GLN A 79 -10.46 -3.59 -26.05
N ALA A 80 -10.03 -3.41 -24.81
CA ALA A 80 -10.30 -2.18 -24.06
C ALA A 80 -9.08 -1.24 -24.10
N ALA A 81 -9.31 -0.01 -23.66
CA ALA A 81 -8.21 0.93 -23.45
C ALA A 81 -7.28 0.39 -22.35
N MET A 82 -5.99 0.34 -22.62
CA MET A 82 -4.99 -0.14 -21.66
C MET A 82 -4.95 0.77 -20.43
N PRO A 83 -4.92 0.20 -19.22
CA PRO A 83 -4.79 0.98 -17.99
C PRO A 83 -3.50 1.82 -17.96
N ARG A 84 -2.45 1.33 -18.64
CA ARG A 84 -1.15 2.01 -18.79
C ARG A 84 -0.54 1.70 -20.15
N ALA A 85 0.37 2.57 -20.59
CA ALA A 85 1.10 2.39 -21.82
C ALA A 85 2.60 2.59 -21.60
N VAL A 86 3.42 1.64 -22.08
CA VAL A 86 4.87 1.80 -22.18
C VAL A 86 5.26 2.41 -23.51
N LEU A 87 4.46 2.17 -24.54
CA LEU A 87 4.57 2.80 -25.85
C LEU A 87 3.42 3.78 -26.06
N SER A 88 3.75 5.03 -26.39
CA SER A 88 2.76 6.00 -26.81
C SER A 88 2.10 5.57 -28.13
N PRO A 89 0.80 5.85 -28.33
CA PRO A 89 0.13 5.53 -29.56
C PRO A 89 0.84 6.17 -30.77
N PRO A 90 1.06 5.44 -31.87
CA PRO A 90 1.58 6.03 -33.09
C PRO A 90 0.72 7.22 -33.56
N MET A 91 1.37 8.30 -33.96
CA MET A 91 0.71 9.54 -34.40
C MET A 91 -0.25 10.16 -33.36
N GLY A 92 -0.11 9.79 -32.07
CA GLY A 92 -0.90 10.35 -30.97
C GLY A 92 -2.36 9.87 -30.91
N GLN A 93 -2.76 8.90 -31.73
CA GLN A 93 -4.11 8.35 -31.72
C GLN A 93 -4.15 6.96 -31.09
N PRO A 94 -4.98 6.74 -30.04
CA PRO A 94 -5.19 5.41 -29.49
C PRO A 94 -5.71 4.44 -30.56
N LEU A 95 -5.05 3.29 -30.68
CA LEU A 95 -5.46 2.22 -31.57
C LEU A 95 -5.95 1.03 -30.73
N LEU A 96 -7.06 0.43 -31.14
CA LEU A 96 -7.60 -0.78 -30.53
C LEU A 96 -7.71 -1.88 -31.57
N PRO A 97 -7.27 -3.10 -31.24
CA PRO A 97 -6.60 -3.49 -29.97
C PRO A 97 -5.20 -2.90 -29.85
N ASP A 98 -4.81 -2.51 -28.63
CA ASP A 98 -3.44 -2.03 -28.32
C ASP A 98 -2.54 -3.22 -27.97
N VAL A 99 -2.19 -3.99 -28.99
CA VAL A 99 -1.39 -5.22 -28.82
C VAL A 99 -0.03 -4.98 -28.15
N PRO A 100 0.76 -3.93 -28.46
CA PRO A 100 2.07 -3.74 -27.82
C PRO A 100 1.98 -3.54 -26.30
N ASN A 101 1.06 -2.69 -25.84
CA ASN A 101 0.93 -2.41 -24.41
C ASN A 101 0.25 -3.57 -23.68
N TRP A 102 -0.70 -4.26 -24.30
CA TRP A 102 -1.26 -5.49 -23.76
C TRP A 102 -0.18 -6.58 -23.65
N CYS A 103 0.65 -6.82 -24.68
CA CYS A 103 1.73 -7.79 -24.63
C CYS A 103 2.80 -7.46 -23.59
N TRP A 104 3.04 -6.16 -23.34
CA TRP A 104 3.93 -5.73 -22.27
C TRP A 104 3.43 -6.19 -20.90
N HIS A 105 2.15 -6.03 -20.64
CA HIS A 105 1.52 -6.56 -19.42
C HIS A 105 1.57 -8.09 -19.39
N GLU A 106 1.21 -8.77 -20.50
CA GLU A 106 1.23 -10.24 -20.60
C GLU A 106 2.59 -10.85 -20.33
N TYR A 107 3.68 -10.18 -20.74
CA TYR A 107 5.03 -10.61 -20.38
C TYR A 107 5.18 -10.71 -18.85
N GLY A 108 4.60 -9.80 -18.11
CA GLY A 108 4.57 -9.83 -16.65
C GLY A 108 3.92 -11.11 -16.13
N MET A 109 2.76 -11.46 -16.64
CA MET A 109 2.02 -12.66 -16.20
C MET A 109 2.70 -13.96 -16.65
N ARG A 110 3.27 -13.97 -17.85
CA ARG A 110 3.93 -15.15 -18.40
C ARG A 110 5.30 -15.44 -17.78
N VAL A 111 6.02 -14.39 -17.37
CA VAL A 111 7.44 -14.50 -16.94
C VAL A 111 7.72 -13.76 -15.65
N GLY A 112 7.27 -12.52 -15.51
CA GLY A 112 7.60 -11.64 -14.38
C GLY A 112 7.09 -12.17 -13.04
N PHE A 113 5.85 -12.64 -12.99
CA PHE A 113 5.24 -13.23 -11.81
C PHE A 113 6.07 -14.39 -11.23
N TRP A 114 6.58 -15.25 -12.10
CA TRP A 114 7.35 -16.42 -11.68
C TRP A 114 8.70 -16.05 -11.06
N ARG A 115 9.28 -14.92 -11.45
CA ARG A 115 10.46 -14.35 -10.75
C ARG A 115 10.09 -13.87 -9.35
N PHE A 116 8.93 -13.21 -9.16
CA PHE A 116 8.48 -12.82 -7.82
C PHE A 116 8.28 -14.02 -6.92
N LEU A 117 7.62 -15.05 -7.44
CA LEU A 117 7.40 -16.29 -6.69
C LEU A 117 8.75 -16.89 -6.22
N GLU A 118 9.74 -16.96 -7.09
CA GLU A 118 11.07 -17.49 -6.76
C GLU A 118 11.81 -16.60 -5.74
N VAL A 119 11.79 -15.27 -5.94
CA VAL A 119 12.42 -14.30 -5.02
C VAL A 119 11.87 -14.39 -3.61
N LEU A 120 10.54 -14.46 -3.49
CA LEU A 120 9.87 -14.56 -2.18
C LEU A 120 10.05 -15.94 -1.55
N LYS A 121 9.88 -17.00 -2.35
CA LYS A 121 10.03 -18.39 -1.88
C LYS A 121 11.44 -18.70 -1.37
N SER A 122 12.47 -18.28 -2.09
CA SER A 122 13.87 -18.48 -1.70
C SER A 122 14.22 -17.80 -0.38
N ARG A 123 13.50 -16.73 -0.03
CA ARG A 123 13.63 -15.98 1.23
C ARG A 123 12.60 -16.37 2.30
N LYS A 124 11.73 -17.35 2.01
CA LYS A 124 10.63 -17.79 2.89
C LYS A 124 9.67 -16.65 3.26
N LEU A 125 9.47 -15.72 2.34
CA LEU A 125 8.56 -14.59 2.49
C LEU A 125 7.22 -14.90 1.84
N ARG A 126 6.14 -14.38 2.44
CA ARG A 126 4.80 -14.40 1.87
C ARG A 126 4.43 -13.01 1.38
N ALA A 127 3.44 -12.94 0.50
CA ALA A 127 2.89 -11.68 0.02
C ALA A 127 1.37 -11.65 0.20
N THR A 128 0.81 -10.45 0.11
CA THR A 128 -0.60 -10.25 -0.20
C THR A 128 -0.74 -10.11 -1.72
N PHE A 129 -1.60 -10.93 -2.30
CA PHE A 129 -1.85 -11.04 -3.72
C PHE A 129 -3.09 -10.21 -4.07
N ALA A 130 -2.88 -8.95 -4.48
CA ALA A 130 -3.94 -8.08 -4.96
C ALA A 130 -4.35 -8.53 -6.36
N VAL A 131 -5.53 -9.13 -6.48
CA VAL A 131 -5.93 -9.84 -7.70
C VAL A 131 -7.28 -9.38 -8.22
N ASN A 132 -7.39 -9.07 -9.53
CA ASN A 132 -8.68 -8.92 -10.15
C ASN A 132 -9.45 -10.24 -10.10
N GLY A 133 -10.77 -10.20 -9.82
CA GLY A 133 -11.59 -11.40 -9.73
C GLY A 133 -11.53 -12.26 -11.00
N SER A 134 -11.55 -11.63 -12.17
CA SER A 134 -11.42 -12.30 -13.48
C SER A 134 -10.05 -12.96 -13.71
N ALA A 135 -9.00 -12.49 -13.05
CA ALA A 135 -7.65 -13.07 -13.16
C ALA A 135 -7.57 -14.48 -12.54
N CYS A 136 -8.45 -14.81 -11.59
CA CYS A 136 -8.53 -16.17 -11.03
C CYS A 136 -8.79 -17.24 -12.10
N GLN A 137 -9.53 -16.88 -13.16
CA GLN A 137 -9.80 -17.76 -14.29
C GLN A 137 -8.74 -17.60 -15.39
N GLU A 138 -8.41 -16.35 -15.75
CA GLU A 138 -7.52 -16.04 -16.87
C GLU A 138 -6.07 -16.49 -16.59
N TYR A 139 -5.60 -16.28 -15.35
CA TYR A 139 -4.23 -16.62 -14.93
C TYR A 139 -4.23 -17.70 -13.85
N GLU A 140 -5.04 -18.75 -14.02
CA GLU A 140 -5.23 -19.82 -13.02
C GLU A 140 -3.90 -20.38 -12.48
N ALA A 141 -2.92 -20.61 -13.34
CA ALA A 141 -1.62 -21.15 -12.94
C ALA A 141 -0.87 -20.23 -11.96
N ALA A 142 -0.91 -18.91 -12.18
CA ALA A 142 -0.30 -17.93 -11.29
C ALA A 142 -1.06 -17.85 -9.95
N CYS A 143 -2.39 -17.81 -10.00
CA CYS A 143 -3.23 -17.82 -8.80
C CYS A 143 -3.02 -19.11 -7.98
N ARG A 144 -2.92 -20.27 -8.63
CA ARG A 144 -2.65 -21.54 -7.94
C ARG A 144 -1.28 -21.52 -7.26
N ALA A 145 -0.25 -21.02 -7.95
CA ALA A 145 1.09 -20.94 -7.40
C ALA A 145 1.18 -19.98 -6.20
N ALA A 146 0.44 -18.85 -6.22
CA ALA A 146 0.33 -17.94 -5.09
C ALA A 146 -0.38 -18.60 -3.89
N LEU A 147 -1.48 -19.33 -4.14
CA LEU A 147 -2.23 -20.07 -3.11
C LEU A 147 -1.36 -21.16 -2.47
N ASP A 148 -0.63 -21.95 -3.29
CA ASP A 148 0.27 -23.00 -2.82
C ASP A 148 1.47 -22.45 -2.03
N ALA A 149 1.89 -21.20 -2.32
CA ALA A 149 2.90 -20.47 -1.57
C ALA A 149 2.37 -19.86 -0.25
N GLY A 150 1.08 -20.01 0.04
CA GLY A 150 0.44 -19.47 1.25
C GLY A 150 0.29 -17.95 1.23
N TRP A 151 0.16 -17.34 0.05
CA TRP A 151 -0.08 -15.91 -0.06
C TRP A 151 -1.53 -15.59 0.28
N GLU A 152 -1.75 -14.44 0.90
CA GLU A 152 -3.08 -13.89 1.13
C GLU A 152 -3.67 -13.40 -0.20
N PHE A 153 -4.97 -13.66 -0.43
CA PHE A 153 -5.69 -13.08 -1.56
C PHE A 153 -6.47 -11.85 -1.12
N MET A 154 -6.24 -10.74 -1.79
CA MET A 154 -6.89 -9.44 -1.58
C MET A 154 -7.63 -9.05 -2.87
N GLY A 155 -8.88 -8.57 -2.75
CA GLY A 155 -9.66 -8.13 -3.92
C GLY A 155 -9.07 -6.88 -4.55
N HIS A 156 -9.07 -6.83 -5.90
CA HIS A 156 -8.54 -5.71 -6.69
C HIS A 156 -9.48 -5.31 -7.84
N GLY A 157 -10.80 -5.28 -7.56
CA GLY A 157 -11.82 -5.14 -8.61
C GLY A 157 -12.02 -6.44 -9.40
N PHE A 158 -13.13 -6.52 -10.16
CA PHE A 158 -13.34 -7.68 -11.02
C PHE A 158 -12.45 -7.66 -12.27
N GLU A 159 -12.28 -6.48 -12.86
CA GLU A 159 -11.38 -6.16 -13.96
C GLU A 159 -10.54 -4.94 -13.58
N GLN A 160 -9.45 -4.67 -14.32
CA GLN A 160 -8.59 -3.50 -14.08
C GLN A 160 -9.25 -2.21 -14.59
N LYS A 161 -10.24 -1.74 -13.81
CA LYS A 161 -11.07 -0.58 -14.13
C LYS A 161 -11.23 0.31 -12.90
N PRO A 162 -10.90 1.63 -12.98
CA PRO A 162 -11.11 2.55 -11.86
C PRO A 162 -12.57 2.51 -11.36
N MET A 163 -12.77 2.50 -10.03
CA MET A 163 -14.11 2.39 -9.44
C MET A 163 -15.09 3.46 -9.94
N HIS A 164 -14.60 4.68 -10.24
CA HIS A 164 -15.39 5.75 -10.86
C HIS A 164 -15.97 5.41 -12.25
N ARG A 165 -15.44 4.38 -12.92
CA ARG A 165 -15.90 3.94 -14.24
C ARG A 165 -16.66 2.62 -14.19
N VAL A 166 -16.85 2.07 -13.01
CA VAL A 166 -17.67 0.87 -12.79
C VAL A 166 -19.12 1.31 -12.61
N GLU A 167 -20.02 0.86 -13.49
CA GLU A 167 -21.43 1.26 -13.46
C GLU A 167 -22.16 0.74 -12.22
N ASP A 168 -21.96 -0.53 -11.89
CA ASP A 168 -22.48 -1.16 -10.69
C ASP A 168 -21.32 -1.68 -9.83
N GLN A 169 -20.88 -0.82 -8.90
CA GLN A 169 -19.76 -1.16 -7.99
C GLN A 169 -20.11 -2.29 -7.03
N ALA A 170 -21.36 -2.35 -6.54
CA ALA A 170 -21.77 -3.40 -5.62
C ALA A 170 -21.70 -4.77 -6.29
N LEU A 171 -22.17 -4.88 -7.53
CA LEU A 171 -22.07 -6.10 -8.33
C LEU A 171 -20.61 -6.48 -8.61
N ALA A 172 -19.78 -5.53 -9.03
CA ALA A 172 -18.36 -5.79 -9.34
C ALA A 172 -17.56 -6.23 -8.11
N ILE A 173 -17.82 -5.63 -6.94
CA ILE A 173 -17.24 -6.04 -5.66
C ILE A 173 -17.68 -7.46 -5.31
N GLN A 174 -18.99 -7.76 -5.41
CA GLN A 174 -19.52 -9.08 -5.11
C GLN A 174 -18.95 -10.16 -6.06
N GLN A 175 -18.86 -9.87 -7.35
CA GLN A 175 -18.24 -10.77 -8.34
C GLN A 175 -16.78 -11.06 -8.00
N THR A 176 -16.02 -10.06 -7.55
CA THR A 176 -14.64 -10.23 -7.11
C THR A 176 -14.55 -11.13 -5.88
N VAL A 177 -15.38 -10.87 -4.87
CA VAL A 177 -15.45 -11.67 -3.64
C VAL A 177 -15.80 -13.14 -3.97
N ASP A 178 -16.78 -13.35 -4.83
CA ASP A 178 -17.23 -14.70 -5.20
C ASP A 178 -16.19 -15.46 -6.04
N ALA A 179 -15.51 -14.77 -6.98
CA ALA A 179 -14.44 -15.37 -7.76
C ALA A 179 -13.26 -15.82 -6.88
N ILE A 180 -12.81 -14.96 -5.97
CA ILE A 180 -11.74 -15.31 -5.03
C ILE A 180 -12.18 -16.42 -4.08
N ARG A 181 -13.41 -16.35 -3.52
CA ARG A 181 -13.96 -17.40 -2.66
C ARG A 181 -14.04 -18.76 -3.39
N ALA A 182 -14.52 -18.76 -4.64
CA ALA A 182 -14.61 -19.98 -5.43
C ALA A 182 -13.23 -20.59 -5.69
N PHE A 183 -12.21 -19.76 -5.88
CA PHE A 183 -10.84 -20.21 -6.17
C PHE A 183 -10.09 -20.68 -4.93
N THR A 184 -10.17 -19.94 -3.82
CA THR A 184 -9.36 -20.16 -2.60
C THR A 184 -10.11 -20.97 -1.52
N GLY A 185 -11.43 -21.05 -1.60
CA GLY A 185 -12.30 -21.59 -0.54
C GLY A 185 -12.69 -20.57 0.54
N GLN A 186 -12.13 -19.35 0.51
CA GLN A 186 -12.40 -18.30 1.48
C GLN A 186 -12.61 -16.94 0.79
N PRO A 187 -13.51 -16.07 1.29
CA PRO A 187 -13.63 -14.72 0.76
C PRO A 187 -12.38 -13.90 1.09
N PRO A 188 -12.03 -12.90 0.26
CA PRO A 188 -10.98 -11.96 0.60
C PRO A 188 -11.38 -11.12 1.81
N ARG A 189 -10.45 -10.85 2.71
CA ARG A 189 -10.65 -9.94 3.85
C ARG A 189 -10.22 -8.51 3.52
N GLY A 190 -9.34 -8.36 2.55
CA GLY A 190 -8.78 -7.08 2.14
C GLY A 190 -9.17 -6.66 0.74
N TRP A 191 -9.01 -5.36 0.48
CA TRP A 191 -9.27 -4.75 -0.80
C TRP A 191 -8.26 -3.66 -1.13
N GLU A 192 -7.86 -3.62 -2.40
CA GLU A 192 -7.14 -2.53 -3.05
C GLU A 192 -7.88 -2.18 -4.35
N SER A 193 -8.44 -1.00 -4.45
CA SER A 193 -9.15 -0.57 -5.66
C SER A 193 -8.18 -0.37 -6.84
N PRO A 194 -8.57 -0.70 -8.08
CA PRO A 194 -7.75 -0.42 -9.25
C PRO A 194 -7.29 1.04 -9.30
N GLY A 195 -5.97 1.25 -9.21
CA GLY A 195 -5.37 2.58 -9.14
C GLY A 195 -5.69 3.36 -7.87
N LEU A 196 -6.04 2.70 -6.77
CA LEU A 196 -6.44 3.26 -5.48
C LEU A 196 -7.65 4.23 -5.62
N THR A 197 -8.54 3.96 -6.58
CA THR A 197 -9.66 4.86 -6.88
C THR A 197 -10.91 4.45 -6.14
N GLU A 198 -11.54 5.39 -5.45
CA GLU A 198 -12.82 5.19 -4.78
C GLU A 198 -13.79 6.33 -5.09
N THR A 199 -15.08 6.03 -5.13
CA THR A 199 -16.16 7.03 -5.01
C THR A 199 -16.56 7.18 -3.55
N ASP A 200 -17.37 8.18 -3.21
CA ASP A 200 -17.84 8.39 -1.82
C ASP A 200 -18.57 7.18 -1.24
N SER A 201 -19.13 6.29 -2.07
CA SER A 201 -19.85 5.09 -1.67
C SER A 201 -18.99 3.81 -1.66
N THR A 202 -17.83 3.80 -2.32
CA THR A 202 -17.02 2.56 -2.48
C THR A 202 -16.72 1.91 -1.14
N ILE A 203 -16.23 2.68 -0.17
CA ILE A 203 -15.85 2.15 1.14
C ILE A 203 -17.03 1.53 1.92
N ASP A 204 -18.24 2.09 1.78
CA ASP A 204 -19.46 1.54 2.40
C ASP A 204 -19.88 0.23 1.73
N LEU A 205 -19.75 0.14 0.41
CA LEU A 205 -20.03 -1.07 -0.37
C LEU A 205 -19.04 -2.19 -0.05
N LEU A 206 -17.77 -1.86 0.14
CA LEU A 206 -16.73 -2.81 0.57
C LEU A 206 -17.04 -3.39 1.95
N ALA A 207 -17.34 -2.53 2.92
CA ALA A 207 -17.73 -2.97 4.26
C ALA A 207 -19.00 -3.85 4.25
N ALA A 208 -20.01 -3.48 3.45
CA ALA A 208 -21.24 -4.25 3.28
C ALA A 208 -20.99 -5.62 2.63
N ALA A 209 -19.98 -5.75 1.78
CA ALA A 209 -19.55 -7.00 1.16
C ALA A 209 -18.68 -7.88 2.08
N GLY A 210 -18.39 -7.43 3.31
CA GLY A 210 -17.60 -8.17 4.29
C GLY A 210 -16.10 -7.97 4.18
N ILE A 211 -15.64 -6.94 3.45
CA ILE A 211 -14.24 -6.55 3.45
C ILE A 211 -13.91 -5.89 4.79
N GLU A 212 -12.80 -6.31 5.39
CA GLU A 212 -12.42 -5.90 6.74
C GLU A 212 -11.29 -4.85 6.75
N TYR A 213 -10.46 -4.79 5.69
CA TYR A 213 -9.42 -3.78 5.53
C TYR A 213 -9.27 -3.32 4.08
N VAL A 214 -8.73 -2.12 3.91
CA VAL A 214 -8.40 -1.53 2.61
C VAL A 214 -6.97 -1.01 2.58
N ALA A 215 -6.38 -1.00 1.38
CA ALA A 215 -5.07 -0.42 1.07
C ALA A 215 -5.16 0.96 0.38
N ASP A 216 -6.36 1.42 0.05
CA ASP A 216 -6.59 2.59 -0.81
C ASP A 216 -6.25 3.93 -0.13
N TRP A 217 -6.33 3.97 1.20
CA TRP A 217 -6.19 5.20 1.98
C TRP A 217 -4.77 5.38 2.49
N VAL A 218 -3.93 6.00 1.67
CA VAL A 218 -2.50 6.24 1.93
C VAL A 218 -2.34 7.46 2.84
N LEU A 219 -2.50 7.30 4.14
CA LEU A 219 -2.57 8.46 5.05
C LEU A 219 -1.74 8.33 6.33
N ASP A 220 -1.16 7.16 6.61
CA ASP A 220 -0.49 6.91 7.87
C ASP A 220 0.55 5.79 7.79
N ASP A 221 1.46 5.73 8.76
CA ASP A 221 2.41 4.62 8.95
C ASP A 221 1.90 3.56 9.91
N GLN A 222 0.71 3.73 10.48
CA GLN A 222 0.02 2.78 11.34
C GLN A 222 -1.40 2.52 10.84
N PRO A 223 -2.01 1.34 11.12
CA PRO A 223 -3.39 1.11 10.76
C PRO A 223 -4.33 2.12 11.41
N VAL A 224 -5.35 2.54 10.67
CA VAL A 224 -6.35 3.52 11.10
C VAL A 224 -7.75 2.97 10.85
N SER A 225 -8.68 3.20 11.77
CA SER A 225 -10.08 2.82 11.60
C SER A 225 -10.83 3.86 10.75
N ILE A 226 -11.51 3.39 9.71
CA ILE A 226 -12.39 4.19 8.84
C ILE A 226 -13.83 3.88 9.18
N GLN A 227 -14.64 4.91 9.43
CA GLN A 227 -16.07 4.76 9.72
C GLN A 227 -16.85 4.50 8.42
N THR A 228 -17.71 3.48 8.43
CA THR A 228 -18.63 3.16 7.33
C THR A 228 -20.05 2.96 7.85
N GLN A 229 -21.02 2.89 6.95
CA GLN A 229 -22.41 2.66 7.30
C GLN A 229 -22.66 1.24 7.86
N SER A 230 -21.77 0.29 7.54
CA SER A 230 -21.86 -1.12 7.97
C SER A 230 -20.93 -1.48 9.13
N GLY A 231 -20.32 -0.48 9.79
CA GLY A 231 -19.33 -0.65 10.83
C GLY A 231 -17.92 -0.27 10.35
N PRO A 232 -16.94 -0.19 11.24
CA PRO A 232 -15.61 0.27 10.90
C PRO A 232 -14.85 -0.75 10.03
N ILE A 233 -14.08 -0.24 9.06
CA ILE A 233 -13.10 -0.97 8.26
C ILE A 233 -11.70 -0.41 8.58
N VAL A 234 -10.65 -1.21 8.43
CA VAL A 234 -9.29 -0.79 8.74
C VAL A 234 -8.55 -0.34 7.49
N SER A 235 -7.98 0.87 7.48
CA SER A 235 -6.94 1.23 6.53
C SER A 235 -5.63 0.62 7.00
N VAL A 236 -5.08 -0.33 6.25
CA VAL A 236 -3.72 -0.84 6.47
C VAL A 236 -2.74 0.04 5.69
N PRO A 237 -1.67 0.53 6.32
CA PRO A 237 -0.76 1.46 5.67
C PRO A 237 -0.23 0.96 4.32
N TYR A 238 -0.44 1.77 3.30
CA TYR A 238 0.09 1.59 1.95
C TYR A 238 1.01 2.77 1.61
N SER A 239 1.91 2.60 0.65
CA SER A 239 2.78 3.69 0.20
C SER A 239 2.79 3.79 -1.32
N VAL A 240 2.31 4.90 -1.85
CA VAL A 240 2.46 5.22 -3.28
C VAL A 240 3.92 5.50 -3.64
N GLU A 241 4.74 5.89 -2.67
CA GLU A 241 6.15 6.19 -2.88
C GLU A 241 7.00 4.93 -3.12
N ILE A 242 6.56 3.76 -2.59
CA ILE A 242 7.19 2.45 -2.79
C ILE A 242 6.26 1.54 -3.62
N ASN A 243 5.65 2.13 -4.63
CA ASN A 243 4.89 1.45 -5.67
C ASN A 243 5.64 1.56 -7.00
N ASP A 244 5.95 0.44 -7.62
CA ASP A 244 6.74 0.40 -8.85
C ASP A 244 6.03 1.01 -10.07
N VAL A 245 4.68 1.10 -10.05
CA VAL A 245 3.92 1.88 -11.03
C VAL A 245 4.28 3.36 -10.92
N VAL A 246 4.25 3.91 -9.71
CA VAL A 246 4.58 5.33 -9.49
C VAL A 246 6.04 5.59 -9.87
N ILE A 247 6.95 4.75 -9.40
CA ILE A 247 8.38 4.89 -9.66
C ILE A 247 8.71 4.77 -11.15
N SER A 248 8.25 3.69 -11.80
CA SER A 248 8.74 3.29 -13.12
C SER A 248 7.85 3.76 -14.27
N ALA A 249 6.50 3.77 -14.08
CA ALA A 249 5.58 4.10 -15.16
C ALA A 249 5.12 5.57 -15.11
N VAL A 250 4.97 6.15 -13.94
CA VAL A 250 4.53 7.55 -13.79
C VAL A 250 5.72 8.50 -13.74
N GLN A 251 6.65 8.28 -12.82
CA GLN A 251 7.82 9.15 -12.63
C GLN A 251 9.00 8.79 -13.53
N GLN A 252 8.99 7.62 -14.16
CA GLN A 252 9.99 7.15 -15.12
C GLN A 252 11.43 7.15 -14.56
N HIS A 253 11.57 6.79 -13.30
CA HIS A 253 12.88 6.71 -12.66
C HIS A 253 13.71 5.51 -13.15
N ALA A 254 15.00 5.53 -12.84
CA ALA A 254 15.95 4.46 -13.15
C ALA A 254 15.55 3.14 -12.48
N SER A 255 16.08 2.03 -13.01
CA SER A 255 15.72 0.67 -12.57
C SER A 255 16.04 0.37 -11.11
N ASP A 256 17.02 1.06 -10.51
CA ASP A 256 17.47 0.91 -9.13
C ASP A 256 16.66 1.75 -8.12
N GLU A 257 15.76 2.59 -8.58
CA GLU A 257 15.07 3.53 -7.70
C GLU A 257 14.18 2.82 -6.67
N LEU A 258 13.53 1.72 -7.03
CA LEU A 258 12.75 0.92 -6.07
C LEU A 258 13.64 0.47 -4.89
N PHE A 259 14.85 0.03 -5.17
CA PHE A 259 15.81 -0.35 -4.13
C PHE A 259 16.27 0.85 -3.30
N ARG A 260 16.69 1.94 -3.94
CA ARG A 260 17.20 3.13 -3.26
C ARG A 260 16.15 3.72 -2.32
N ARG A 261 14.95 3.97 -2.86
CA ARG A 261 13.84 4.56 -2.12
C ARG A 261 13.32 3.60 -1.03
N GLY A 262 13.19 2.31 -1.36
CA GLY A 262 12.74 1.30 -0.41
C GLY A 262 13.71 1.11 0.76
N ARG A 263 15.03 1.10 0.50
CA ARG A 263 16.06 1.06 1.54
C ARG A 263 15.98 2.29 2.45
N ASP A 264 16.00 3.48 1.87
CA ASP A 264 16.03 4.73 2.64
C ASP A 264 14.76 4.90 3.48
N GLN A 265 13.58 4.50 2.95
CA GLN A 265 12.34 4.48 3.71
C GLN A 265 12.38 3.43 4.83
N PHE A 266 12.83 2.22 4.54
CA PHE A 266 12.97 1.19 5.57
C PHE A 266 13.88 1.64 6.71
N ASP A 267 15.06 2.17 6.40
CA ASP A 267 16.04 2.61 7.39
C ASP A 267 15.46 3.71 8.29
N GLN A 268 14.68 4.65 7.72
CA GLN A 268 14.01 5.69 8.50
C GLN A 268 12.90 5.12 9.38
N LEU A 269 12.01 4.28 8.84
CA LEU A 269 10.94 3.66 9.60
C LEU A 269 11.47 2.73 10.70
N TYR A 270 12.55 2.00 10.43
CA TYR A 270 13.22 1.14 11.42
C TYR A 270 13.81 1.94 12.58
N LYS A 271 14.39 3.11 12.29
CA LYS A 271 14.88 4.05 13.31
C LYS A 271 13.73 4.56 14.17
N GLU A 272 12.64 5.02 13.56
CA GLU A 272 11.46 5.54 14.26
C GLU A 272 10.72 4.45 15.03
N GLY A 273 10.67 3.25 14.48
CA GLY A 273 10.05 2.07 15.07
C GLY A 273 10.65 1.61 16.38
N ALA A 274 11.83 2.12 16.75
CA ALA A 274 12.41 1.91 18.07
C ALA A 274 11.55 2.51 19.21
N SER A 275 10.74 3.53 18.91
CA SER A 275 9.83 4.17 19.86
C SER A 275 8.37 3.89 19.55
N ILE A 276 7.99 3.91 18.28
CA ILE A 276 6.62 3.69 17.83
C ILE A 276 6.67 2.84 16.55
N PRO A 277 6.21 1.58 16.59
CA PRO A 277 6.23 0.69 15.43
C PRO A 277 5.55 1.26 14.18
N ARG A 278 6.06 0.88 13.02
CA ARG A 278 5.63 1.33 11.70
C ARG A 278 5.24 0.16 10.82
N VAL A 279 4.46 0.44 9.79
CA VAL A 279 4.18 -0.48 8.68
C VAL A 279 4.83 0.07 7.42
N MET A 280 5.50 -0.79 6.65
CA MET A 280 6.07 -0.48 5.35
C MET A 280 5.46 -1.39 4.29
N ALA A 281 4.69 -0.83 3.36
CA ALA A 281 4.21 -1.55 2.19
C ALA A 281 5.20 -1.45 1.02
N ILE A 282 5.36 -2.55 0.28
CA ILE A 282 6.12 -2.63 -0.97
C ILE A 282 5.17 -3.19 -2.03
N SER A 283 4.73 -2.34 -2.95
CA SER A 283 3.77 -2.71 -3.99
C SER A 283 4.47 -2.90 -5.33
N ILE A 284 4.32 -4.09 -5.91
CA ILE A 284 5.02 -4.50 -7.13
C ILE A 284 4.08 -5.14 -8.16
N HIS A 285 4.39 -4.91 -9.43
CA HIS A 285 3.63 -5.43 -10.56
C HIS A 285 4.52 -6.31 -11.44
N PRO A 286 4.05 -7.50 -11.88
CA PRO A 286 4.85 -8.46 -12.66
C PRO A 286 5.47 -7.88 -13.94
N TYR A 287 4.75 -6.99 -14.62
CA TYR A 287 5.20 -6.36 -15.87
C TYR A 287 6.18 -5.19 -15.66
N LEU A 288 6.34 -4.71 -14.42
CA LEU A 288 7.28 -3.64 -14.06
C LEU A 288 8.54 -4.19 -13.39
N THR A 289 8.42 -4.61 -12.15
CA THR A 289 9.59 -5.09 -11.38
C THR A 289 9.98 -6.52 -11.74
N GLY A 290 9.06 -7.35 -12.28
CA GLY A 290 9.35 -8.72 -12.72
C GLY A 290 10.21 -8.85 -13.97
N VAL A 291 10.65 -7.75 -14.60
CA VAL A 291 11.53 -7.77 -15.79
C VAL A 291 13.00 -7.99 -15.40
N PRO A 292 13.84 -8.54 -16.31
CA PRO A 292 15.21 -8.99 -15.98
C PRO A 292 16.12 -7.91 -15.41
N HIS A 293 15.98 -6.66 -15.87
CA HIS A 293 16.85 -5.56 -15.43
C HIS A 293 16.41 -4.88 -14.13
N ARG A 294 15.21 -5.22 -13.61
CA ARG A 294 14.68 -4.64 -12.35
C ARG A 294 14.59 -5.64 -11.22
N ILE A 295 14.35 -6.93 -11.48
CA ILE A 295 14.13 -7.94 -10.44
C ILE A 295 15.26 -7.98 -9.39
N ARG A 296 16.53 -7.81 -9.82
CA ARG A 296 17.69 -7.78 -8.93
C ARG A 296 17.62 -6.70 -7.84
N TYR A 297 16.91 -5.61 -8.10
CA TYR A 297 16.77 -4.50 -7.13
C TYR A 297 15.71 -4.79 -6.10
N LEU A 298 14.69 -5.57 -6.43
CA LEU A 298 13.76 -6.14 -5.46
C LEU A 298 14.48 -7.14 -4.54
N GLU A 299 15.31 -8.02 -5.12
CA GLU A 299 16.15 -8.95 -4.35
C GLU A 299 17.05 -8.20 -3.37
N ALA A 300 17.75 -7.18 -3.85
CA ALA A 300 18.63 -6.35 -3.01
C ALA A 300 17.87 -5.65 -1.88
N LEU A 301 16.64 -5.18 -2.13
CA LEU A 301 15.80 -4.56 -1.10
C LEU A 301 15.43 -5.57 0.00
N TYR A 302 14.95 -6.75 -0.37
CA TYR A 302 14.62 -7.78 0.62
C TYR A 302 15.87 -8.25 1.38
N ASP A 303 17.00 -8.44 0.70
CA ASP A 303 18.25 -8.85 1.33
C ASP A 303 18.76 -7.78 2.31
N HIS A 304 18.58 -6.48 2.02
CA HIS A 304 18.88 -5.39 2.95
C HIS A 304 17.99 -5.48 4.20
N ILE A 305 16.67 -5.62 4.03
CA ILE A 305 15.72 -5.67 5.14
C ILE A 305 15.97 -6.91 6.02
N LEU A 306 16.26 -8.06 5.40
CA LEU A 306 16.52 -9.33 6.11
C LEU A 306 17.80 -9.33 6.97
N GLN A 307 18.69 -8.35 6.80
CA GLN A 307 19.86 -8.17 7.67
C GLN A 307 19.49 -7.56 9.03
N HIS A 308 18.28 -7.02 9.18
CA HIS A 308 17.84 -6.37 10.42
C HIS A 308 17.01 -7.31 11.29
N GLN A 309 17.24 -7.24 12.59
CA GLN A 309 16.40 -7.87 13.61
C GLN A 309 15.15 -7.00 13.85
N ASP A 310 14.19 -7.51 14.64
CA ASP A 310 12.98 -6.76 15.01
C ASP A 310 12.15 -6.29 13.79
N VAL A 311 12.11 -7.10 12.73
CA VAL A 311 11.27 -6.92 11.55
C VAL A 311 10.24 -8.04 11.47
N ALA A 312 8.96 -7.68 11.38
CA ALA A 312 7.87 -8.62 11.19
C ALA A 312 7.45 -8.63 9.71
N TRP A 313 7.57 -9.76 9.03
CA TRP A 313 7.05 -9.95 7.68
C TRP A 313 5.60 -10.42 7.78
N MET A 314 4.66 -9.57 7.34
CA MET A 314 3.23 -9.77 7.58
C MET A 314 2.42 -9.57 6.31
N THR A 315 1.25 -10.20 6.26
CA THR A 315 0.21 -9.90 5.26
C THR A 315 -0.71 -8.79 5.76
N GLY A 316 -1.55 -8.24 4.88
CA GLY A 316 -2.49 -7.19 5.25
C GLY A 316 -3.46 -7.63 6.35
N SER A 317 -4.02 -8.84 6.26
CA SER A 317 -4.89 -9.40 7.29
C SER A 317 -4.20 -9.57 8.64
N GLU A 318 -2.95 -10.03 8.65
CA GLU A 318 -2.19 -10.19 9.90
C GLU A 318 -1.93 -8.84 10.58
N ILE A 319 -1.62 -7.78 9.81
CA ILE A 319 -1.44 -6.42 10.35
C ILE A 319 -2.77 -5.91 10.93
N MET A 320 -3.87 -6.09 10.18
CA MET A 320 -5.21 -5.71 10.64
C MET A 320 -5.60 -6.45 11.91
N ASP A 321 -5.37 -7.76 12.00
CA ASP A 321 -5.71 -8.57 13.18
C ASP A 321 -4.95 -8.09 14.43
N VAL A 322 -3.66 -7.79 14.27
CA VAL A 322 -2.84 -7.22 15.36
C VAL A 322 -3.39 -5.87 15.80
N TYR A 323 -3.81 -5.02 14.86
CA TYR A 323 -4.40 -3.73 15.16
C TYR A 323 -5.74 -3.88 15.89
N LYS A 324 -6.67 -4.69 15.36
CA LYS A 324 -8.00 -4.93 15.94
C LYS A 324 -7.90 -5.48 17.37
N ALA A 325 -6.97 -6.40 17.63
CA ALA A 325 -6.79 -6.99 18.96
C ALA A 325 -6.37 -5.97 20.03
N GLN A 326 -5.88 -4.80 19.65
CA GLN A 326 -5.42 -3.74 20.54
C GLN A 326 -6.42 -2.60 20.68
N GLN A 327 -7.53 -2.62 19.92
CA GLN A 327 -8.60 -1.62 20.06
C GLN A 327 -9.46 -1.90 21.30
N PRO A 328 -10.00 -0.87 21.95
CA PRO A 328 -10.98 -1.09 23.00
C PRO A 328 -12.22 -1.80 22.47
N ALA A 329 -12.79 -2.67 23.30
CA ALA A 329 -14.05 -3.33 23.00
C ALA A 329 -15.22 -2.33 22.97
#